data_ca026872f3a017368745c1c9df31bbed
#
_entry.id   ca026872f3a017368745c1c9df31bbed
#
_cell.length_a   1.000
_cell.length_b   1.000
_cell.length_c   1.000
_cell.angle_alpha   90.00
_cell.angle_beta   90.00
_cell.angle_gamma   90.00
#
_symmetry.space_group_name_H-M   'P 1'
#
loop_
_entity.id
_entity.type
_entity.pdbx_description
1 polymer ?
#
loop_
_entity_poly.entity_id
_entity_poly.type
_entity_poly.pdbx_seq_one_letter_code
_entity_poly.pdbx_strand_id
1 'polypeptide(L)'
;MKIEKLDKDNVEEYIRDMKLVDTDNLRNNINKLNEFGIKKDDKFVFSFIPYDDFIGVSFGNYKIDDILVKEIFNFLNNNLSFDGHLLVEVYNNKVIDIMDSLYRVKNINVNKIIKDGDDNSSQKEKYADIDMRSIKYFDSKNNIFCNLYSQNIQDDDVIKKLDKFFIENNANSIDFCILPDSLEYMESLGYKCNSKLYIID
;
A
#
# COMPACT_ATOMS: atom_id res chain seq x y z
N MET A 1 -19.80 15.07 -3.11
CA MET A 1 -18.81 14.59 -2.10
C MET A 1 -17.98 15.75 -1.57
N LYS A 2 -17.41 15.62 -0.38
CA LYS A 2 -16.58 16.65 0.27
C LYS A 2 -15.35 15.99 0.89
N ILE A 3 -14.16 16.62 0.78
CA ILE A 3 -12.94 16.20 1.46
C ILE A 3 -12.83 16.96 2.77
N GLU A 4 -12.57 16.29 3.87
CA GLU A 4 -12.28 16.87 5.18
C GLU A 4 -11.01 16.28 5.76
N LYS A 5 -10.13 17.11 6.30
CA LYS A 5 -8.98 16.62 7.08
C LYS A 5 -9.49 15.98 8.37
N LEU A 6 -8.99 14.80 8.70
CA LEU A 6 -9.34 14.14 9.96
C LEU A 6 -8.53 14.72 11.10
N ASP A 7 -9.22 15.00 12.20
CA ASP A 7 -8.66 15.55 13.44
C ASP A 7 -9.48 15.09 14.66
N LYS A 8 -9.19 15.66 15.82
CA LYS A 8 -9.89 15.32 17.07
C LYS A 8 -11.36 15.68 17.09
N ASP A 9 -11.77 16.65 16.29
CA ASP A 9 -13.16 17.16 16.32
C ASP A 9 -14.10 16.25 15.53
N ASN A 10 -13.58 15.55 14.50
CA ASN A 10 -14.40 14.70 13.62
C ASN A 10 -14.03 13.20 13.64
N VAL A 11 -12.98 12.78 14.37
CA VAL A 11 -12.54 11.38 14.40
C VAL A 11 -13.60 10.41 14.94
N GLU A 12 -14.41 10.80 15.90
CA GLU A 12 -15.47 9.92 16.43
C GLU A 12 -16.61 9.72 15.42
N GLU A 13 -16.94 10.74 14.65
CA GLU A 13 -17.87 10.64 13.54
C GLU A 13 -17.32 9.71 12.47
N TYR A 14 -16.05 9.89 12.10
CA TYR A 14 -15.35 9.05 11.14
C TYR A 14 -15.34 7.57 11.58
N ILE A 15 -14.94 7.27 12.82
CA ILE A 15 -14.92 5.91 13.37
C ILE A 15 -16.30 5.25 13.28
N ARG A 16 -17.34 5.97 13.66
CA ARG A 16 -18.72 5.47 13.62
C ARG A 16 -19.18 5.19 12.20
N ASP A 17 -18.99 6.12 11.29
CA ASP A 17 -19.48 6.04 9.91
C ASP A 17 -18.73 4.96 9.12
N MET A 18 -17.43 4.87 9.31
CA MET A 18 -16.57 3.86 8.70
C MET A 18 -16.65 2.47 9.38
N LYS A 19 -17.37 2.37 10.52
CA LYS A 19 -17.51 1.15 11.32
C LYS A 19 -16.16 0.52 11.69
N LEU A 20 -15.21 1.35 12.08
CA LEU A 20 -13.88 0.89 12.47
C LEU A 20 -13.89 0.20 13.82
N VAL A 21 -12.97 -0.76 14.00
CA VAL A 21 -12.67 -1.47 15.25
C VAL A 21 -11.23 -1.19 15.66
N ASP A 22 -10.89 -1.43 16.92
CA ASP A 22 -9.53 -1.24 17.47
C ASP A 22 -8.96 0.18 17.24
N THR A 23 -9.76 1.19 17.57
CA THR A 23 -9.56 2.57 17.18
C THR A 23 -8.74 3.42 18.16
N ASP A 24 -8.19 2.85 19.22
CA ASP A 24 -7.44 3.61 20.24
C ASP A 24 -6.16 4.24 19.68
N ASN A 25 -5.46 3.53 18.81
CA ASN A 25 -4.28 4.06 18.14
C ASN A 25 -4.64 5.23 17.22
N LEU A 26 -5.74 5.15 16.49
CA LEU A 26 -6.24 6.21 15.63
C LEU A 26 -6.58 7.46 16.43
N ARG A 27 -7.38 7.33 17.51
CA ARG A 27 -7.73 8.44 18.40
C ARG A 27 -6.52 9.17 18.97
N ASN A 28 -5.53 8.39 19.40
CA ASN A 28 -4.32 8.95 20.03
C ASN A 28 -3.39 9.66 19.05
N ASN A 29 -3.42 9.27 17.77
CA ASN A 29 -2.46 9.74 16.78
C ASN A 29 -3.07 10.56 15.63
N ILE A 30 -4.39 10.76 15.58
CA ILE A 30 -5.07 11.39 14.43
C ILE A 30 -4.47 12.75 14.02
N ASN A 31 -4.07 13.57 14.98
CA ASN A 31 -3.44 14.87 14.67
C ASN A 31 -2.02 14.75 14.08
N LYS A 32 -1.40 13.58 14.18
CA LYS A 32 -0.07 13.31 13.61
C LYS A 32 -0.19 12.66 12.22
N LEU A 33 -1.36 12.13 11.89
CA LEU A 33 -1.65 11.53 10.61
C LEU A 33 -2.09 12.62 9.64
N ASN A 34 -1.57 12.56 8.42
CA ASN A 34 -2.02 13.44 7.35
C ASN A 34 -3.17 12.75 6.58
N GLU A 35 -4.22 12.33 7.30
CA GLU A 35 -5.33 11.56 6.76
C GLU A 35 -6.53 12.48 6.46
N PHE A 36 -7.20 12.20 5.35
CA PHE A 36 -8.38 12.94 4.87
C PHE A 36 -9.53 11.96 4.70
N GLY A 37 -10.70 12.35 5.18
CA GLY A 37 -11.95 11.64 4.97
C GLY A 37 -12.75 12.21 3.81
N ILE A 38 -13.49 11.36 3.12
CA ILE A 38 -14.47 11.76 2.11
C ILE A 38 -15.86 11.52 2.65
N LYS A 39 -16.68 12.58 2.66
CA LYS A 39 -18.10 12.51 2.98
C LYS A 39 -18.98 12.46 1.73
N LYS A 40 -19.97 11.57 1.76
CA LYS A 40 -21.12 11.52 0.85
C LYS A 40 -22.37 11.55 1.69
N ASP A 41 -23.30 12.48 1.41
CA ASP A 41 -24.54 12.68 2.18
C ASP A 41 -24.27 12.83 3.70
N ASP A 42 -23.30 13.68 4.04
CA ASP A 42 -22.83 14.00 5.39
C ASP A 42 -22.29 12.81 6.21
N LYS A 43 -21.94 11.69 5.55
CA LYS A 43 -21.31 10.54 6.20
C LYS A 43 -19.95 10.23 5.60
N PHE A 44 -19.00 9.90 6.44
CA PHE A 44 -17.72 9.39 5.97
C PHE A 44 -17.90 8.02 5.28
N VAL A 45 -17.40 7.93 4.05
CA VAL A 45 -17.47 6.71 3.22
C VAL A 45 -16.11 6.17 2.81
N PHE A 46 -15.04 6.96 3.07
CA PHE A 46 -13.71 6.64 2.56
C PHE A 46 -12.68 7.53 3.24
N SER A 47 -11.43 7.08 3.36
CA SER A 47 -10.31 7.96 3.70
C SER A 47 -9.08 7.68 2.88
N PHE A 48 -8.17 8.64 2.85
CA PHE A 48 -6.88 8.49 2.20
C PHE A 48 -5.78 9.28 2.92
N ILE A 49 -4.56 8.80 2.75
CA ILE A 49 -3.34 9.48 3.18
C ILE A 49 -2.57 9.83 1.90
N PRO A 50 -2.30 11.12 1.63
CA PRO A 50 -1.46 11.52 0.50
C PRO A 50 0.01 11.25 0.81
N TYR A 51 0.69 10.65 -0.16
CA TYR A 51 2.14 10.52 -0.26
C TYR A 51 2.63 11.38 -1.43
N ASP A 52 3.95 11.46 -1.66
CA ASP A 52 4.51 12.35 -2.71
C ASP A 52 3.98 12.01 -4.11
N ASP A 53 3.88 10.72 -4.44
CA ASP A 53 3.54 10.24 -5.80
C ASP A 53 2.21 9.47 -5.88
N PHE A 54 1.55 9.17 -4.77
CA PHE A 54 0.31 8.38 -4.73
C PHE A 54 -0.52 8.69 -3.49
N ILE A 55 -1.73 8.14 -3.43
CA ILE A 55 -2.54 8.13 -2.21
C ILE A 55 -2.70 6.68 -1.71
N GLY A 56 -2.48 6.47 -0.41
CA GLY A 56 -2.89 5.23 0.28
C GLY A 56 -4.34 5.36 0.73
N VAL A 57 -5.17 4.35 0.45
CA VAL A 57 -6.61 4.43 0.70
C VAL A 57 -7.10 3.44 1.73
N SER A 58 -8.11 3.85 2.49
CA SER A 58 -8.78 3.03 3.49
C SER A 58 -10.29 3.07 3.29
N PHE A 59 -10.89 1.88 3.34
CA PHE A 59 -12.33 1.68 3.23
C PHE A 59 -12.89 1.21 4.58
N GLY A 60 -14.11 1.65 4.90
CA GLY A 60 -14.80 1.22 6.11
C GLY A 60 -15.26 -0.24 6.07
N ASN A 61 -15.65 -0.76 7.23
CA ASN A 61 -16.19 -2.13 7.41
C ASN A 61 -17.67 -2.22 7.00
N TYR A 62 -18.02 -1.73 5.82
CA TYR A 62 -19.36 -1.84 5.24
C TYR A 62 -19.28 -2.44 3.84
N LYS A 63 -20.44 -2.74 3.25
CA LYS A 63 -20.49 -3.29 1.90
C LYS A 63 -20.11 -2.21 0.90
N ILE A 64 -19.03 -2.46 0.17
CA ILE A 64 -18.53 -1.62 -0.91
C ILE A 64 -18.95 -2.29 -2.22
N ASP A 65 -19.40 -1.50 -3.19
CA ASP A 65 -19.69 -1.94 -4.54
C ASP A 65 -18.90 -1.11 -5.57
N ASP A 66 -18.89 -1.58 -6.80
CA ASP A 66 -18.16 -0.97 -7.90
C ASP A 66 -18.69 0.44 -8.26
N ILE A 67 -19.97 0.72 -8.02
CA ILE A 67 -20.56 2.04 -8.27
C ILE A 67 -19.97 3.07 -7.32
N LEU A 68 -19.94 2.76 -6.01
CA LEU A 68 -19.36 3.64 -5.01
C LEU A 68 -17.85 3.83 -5.23
N VAL A 69 -17.13 2.77 -5.58
CA VAL A 69 -15.70 2.84 -5.90
C VAL A 69 -15.45 3.79 -7.07
N LYS A 70 -16.19 3.64 -8.17
CA LYS A 70 -16.10 4.54 -9.33
C LYS A 70 -16.40 5.98 -8.98
N GLU A 71 -17.48 6.23 -8.23
CA GLU A 71 -17.84 7.60 -7.81
C GLU A 71 -16.73 8.26 -6.98
N ILE A 72 -16.16 7.53 -6.01
CA ILE A 72 -15.10 8.03 -5.14
C ILE A 72 -13.85 8.36 -5.98
N PHE A 73 -13.39 7.42 -6.82
CA PHE A 73 -12.15 7.66 -7.57
C PHE A 73 -12.30 8.68 -8.70
N ASN A 74 -13.46 8.77 -9.34
CA ASN A 74 -13.74 9.88 -10.26
C ASN A 74 -13.71 11.23 -9.53
N PHE A 75 -14.27 11.31 -8.33
CA PHE A 75 -14.21 12.51 -7.50
C PHE A 75 -12.77 12.85 -7.10
N LEU A 76 -11.98 11.88 -6.65
CA LEU A 76 -10.57 12.06 -6.28
C LEU A 76 -9.73 12.46 -7.49
N ASN A 77 -9.89 11.79 -8.62
CA ASN A 77 -9.14 12.12 -9.84
C ASN A 77 -9.39 13.55 -10.28
N ASN A 78 -10.64 14.01 -10.25
CA ASN A 78 -11.00 15.38 -10.59
C ASN A 78 -10.45 16.44 -9.62
N ASN A 79 -10.09 16.07 -8.39
CA ASN A 79 -9.65 17.02 -7.36
C ASN A 79 -8.17 16.90 -6.99
N LEU A 80 -7.53 15.75 -7.22
CA LEU A 80 -6.19 15.43 -6.73
C LEU A 80 -5.23 14.92 -7.81
N SER A 81 -5.68 14.73 -9.07
CA SER A 81 -4.81 14.20 -10.13
C SER A 81 -3.64 15.14 -10.44
N PHE A 82 -2.46 14.53 -10.63
CA PHE A 82 -1.31 15.19 -11.24
C PHE A 82 -1.16 14.69 -12.67
N ASP A 83 -1.01 15.60 -13.64
CA ASP A 83 -0.87 15.28 -15.08
C ASP A 83 -1.98 14.36 -15.65
N GLY A 84 -3.20 14.43 -15.09
CA GLY A 84 -4.35 13.66 -15.56
C GLY A 84 -4.45 12.25 -15.00
N HIS A 85 -3.54 11.82 -14.13
CA HIS A 85 -3.58 10.48 -13.50
C HIS A 85 -3.52 10.58 -11.99
N LEU A 86 -4.26 9.70 -11.31
CA LEU A 86 -4.17 9.49 -9.88
C LEU A 86 -3.62 8.10 -9.60
N LEU A 87 -2.55 7.99 -8.82
CA LEU A 87 -2.03 6.72 -8.33
C LEU A 87 -2.63 6.40 -6.97
N VAL A 88 -3.21 5.20 -6.83
CA VAL A 88 -3.94 4.77 -5.64
C VAL A 88 -3.43 3.43 -5.15
N GLU A 89 -2.91 3.40 -3.94
CA GLU A 89 -2.50 2.15 -3.28
C GLU A 89 -3.62 1.61 -2.38
N VAL A 90 -4.00 0.34 -2.61
CA VAL A 90 -5.08 -0.37 -1.91
C VAL A 90 -4.54 -1.57 -1.15
N TYR A 91 -4.79 -1.61 0.15
CA TYR A 91 -4.38 -2.69 1.08
C TYR A 91 -5.50 -3.69 1.38
N ASN A 92 -6.75 -3.37 1.07
CA ASN A 92 -7.90 -4.19 1.43
C ASN A 92 -8.22 -5.21 0.34
N ASN A 93 -8.02 -6.51 0.60
CA ASN A 93 -8.27 -7.59 -0.35
C ASN A 93 -9.70 -7.60 -0.93
N LYS A 94 -10.73 -7.21 -0.15
CA LYS A 94 -12.11 -7.15 -0.65
C LYS A 94 -12.33 -6.07 -1.71
N VAL A 95 -11.52 -5.03 -1.67
CA VAL A 95 -11.58 -3.92 -2.63
C VAL A 95 -10.68 -4.19 -3.82
N ILE A 96 -9.59 -4.93 -3.63
CA ILE A 96 -8.65 -5.30 -4.70
C ILE A 96 -9.39 -5.99 -5.85
N ASP A 97 -10.31 -6.94 -5.56
CA ASP A 97 -11.07 -7.63 -6.61
C ASP A 97 -11.94 -6.68 -7.45
N ILE A 98 -12.53 -5.65 -6.80
CA ILE A 98 -13.30 -4.61 -7.49
C ILE A 98 -12.35 -3.75 -8.33
N MET A 99 -11.23 -3.31 -7.75
CA MET A 99 -10.26 -2.46 -8.42
C MET A 99 -9.61 -3.15 -9.62
N ASP A 100 -9.29 -4.45 -9.51
CA ASP A 100 -8.73 -5.26 -10.60
C ASP A 100 -9.67 -5.32 -11.82
N SER A 101 -11.00 -5.25 -11.60
CA SER A 101 -12.00 -5.22 -12.68
C SER A 101 -12.18 -3.85 -13.33
N LEU A 102 -11.76 -2.77 -12.67
CA LEU A 102 -12.03 -1.39 -13.07
C LEU A 102 -10.81 -0.63 -13.57
N TYR A 103 -9.63 -0.91 -13.01
CA TYR A 103 -8.44 -0.09 -13.18
C TYR A 103 -7.20 -0.92 -13.47
N ARG A 104 -6.22 -0.30 -14.10
CA ARG A 104 -4.94 -0.93 -14.41
C ARG A 104 -4.03 -0.96 -13.19
N VAL A 105 -3.51 -2.14 -12.85
CA VAL A 105 -2.47 -2.31 -11.83
C VAL A 105 -1.13 -1.81 -12.40
N LYS A 106 -0.46 -0.93 -11.67
CA LYS A 106 0.88 -0.43 -11.98
C LYS A 106 1.95 -1.35 -11.41
N ASN A 107 1.87 -1.62 -10.11
CA ASN A 107 2.76 -2.53 -9.40
C ASN A 107 2.06 -3.15 -8.17
N ILE A 108 2.69 -4.18 -7.61
CA ILE A 108 2.17 -4.96 -6.48
C ILE A 108 3.24 -4.99 -5.40
N ASN A 109 2.85 -4.75 -4.16
CA ASN A 109 3.68 -5.03 -3.00
C ASN A 109 3.35 -6.42 -2.46
N VAL A 110 4.36 -7.25 -2.34
CA VAL A 110 4.26 -8.60 -1.77
C VAL A 110 5.14 -8.72 -0.54
N ASN A 111 4.70 -9.48 0.45
CA ASN A 111 5.37 -9.64 1.73
C ASN A 111 5.56 -11.11 2.08
N LYS A 112 6.68 -11.43 2.72
CA LYS A 112 6.99 -12.72 3.31
C LYS A 112 7.56 -12.51 4.71
N ILE A 113 6.83 -12.99 5.73
CA ILE A 113 7.28 -12.96 7.12
C ILE A 113 8.10 -14.23 7.38
N ILE A 114 9.34 -14.06 7.82
CA ILE A 114 10.28 -15.14 8.17
C ILE A 114 10.24 -15.41 9.67
N LYS A 115 10.26 -14.34 10.48
CA LYS A 115 10.18 -14.40 11.95
C LYS A 115 9.66 -13.08 12.49
N ASP A 116 9.07 -13.10 13.68
CA ASP A 116 8.64 -11.86 14.34
C ASP A 116 9.83 -10.97 14.69
N GLY A 117 9.69 -9.67 14.43
CA GLY A 117 10.69 -8.65 14.72
C GLY A 117 10.06 -7.28 14.96
N ASP A 118 10.71 -6.46 15.79
CA ASP A 118 10.27 -5.10 16.09
C ASP A 118 10.56 -4.13 14.94
N ASP A 119 9.58 -3.33 14.53
CA ASP A 119 9.63 -2.42 13.38
C ASP A 119 9.92 -0.94 13.72
N ASN A 120 10.52 -0.66 14.88
CA ASN A 120 10.69 0.72 15.39
C ASN A 120 12.07 1.34 15.12
N SER A 121 12.70 1.13 13.99
CA SER A 121 14.00 1.72 13.66
C SER A 121 14.01 2.51 12.36
N SER A 122 14.93 3.45 12.23
CA SER A 122 15.17 4.17 10.98
C SER A 122 15.63 3.20 9.88
N GLN A 123 15.03 3.31 8.72
CA GLN A 123 15.45 2.57 7.52
C GLN A 123 16.86 3.01 7.09
N LYS A 124 17.69 2.04 6.72
CA LYS A 124 19.02 2.26 6.16
C LYS A 124 19.07 1.73 4.74
N GLU A 125 19.57 2.55 3.85
CA GLU A 125 19.85 2.14 2.48
C GLU A 125 21.04 1.19 2.46
N LYS A 126 20.91 0.06 1.77
CA LYS A 126 21.92 -0.98 1.56
C LYS A 126 21.87 -1.50 0.13
N TYR A 127 22.89 -2.29 -0.24
CA TYR A 127 23.01 -2.89 -1.55
C TYR A 127 23.33 -4.37 -1.44
N ALA A 128 22.71 -5.17 -2.32
CA ALA A 128 23.01 -6.58 -2.54
C ALA A 128 23.62 -6.75 -3.95
N ASP A 129 24.78 -7.34 -4.04
CA ASP A 129 25.43 -7.61 -5.33
C ASP A 129 25.01 -9.01 -5.83
N ILE A 130 24.14 -9.04 -6.84
CA ILE A 130 23.62 -10.26 -7.44
C ILE A 130 23.86 -10.19 -8.96
N ASP A 131 24.55 -11.19 -9.49
CA ASP A 131 24.85 -11.32 -10.93
C ASP A 131 25.41 -10.03 -11.55
N MET A 132 26.44 -9.46 -10.94
CA MET A 132 27.09 -8.19 -11.34
C MET A 132 26.16 -6.97 -11.32
N ARG A 133 24.98 -7.06 -10.68
CA ARG A 133 24.06 -5.96 -10.46
C ARG A 133 24.09 -5.57 -8.99
N SER A 134 24.20 -4.27 -8.71
CA SER A 134 24.08 -3.72 -7.36
C SER A 134 22.61 -3.33 -7.12
N ILE A 135 21.93 -4.13 -6.32
CA ILE A 135 20.49 -4.01 -6.08
C ILE A 135 20.27 -3.28 -4.76
N LYS A 136 19.65 -2.12 -4.85
CA LYS A 136 19.32 -1.27 -3.71
C LYS A 136 18.15 -1.85 -2.92
N TYR A 137 18.28 -1.86 -1.59
CA TYR A 137 17.19 -2.19 -0.68
C TYR A 137 17.25 -1.33 0.60
N PHE A 138 16.17 -1.32 1.34
CA PHE A 138 16.08 -0.63 2.63
C PHE A 138 15.95 -1.66 3.74
N ASP A 139 16.73 -1.47 4.81
CA ASP A 139 16.74 -2.36 5.97
C ASP A 139 16.40 -1.57 7.23
N SER A 140 15.40 -2.07 7.95
CA SER A 140 15.01 -1.57 9.27
C SER A 140 14.96 -2.74 10.23
N LYS A 141 16.01 -2.94 11.05
CA LYS A 141 16.14 -4.09 11.99
C LYS A 141 15.82 -5.45 11.34
N ASN A 142 16.38 -5.69 10.17
CA ASN A 142 16.16 -6.89 9.36
C ASN A 142 14.74 -7.02 8.74
N ASN A 143 13.93 -5.97 8.76
CA ASN A 143 12.77 -5.87 7.89
C ASN A 143 13.22 -5.22 6.59
N ILE A 144 13.19 -5.99 5.51
CA ILE A 144 13.78 -5.63 4.22
C ILE A 144 12.68 -5.13 3.28
N PHE A 145 12.90 -3.97 2.66
CA PHE A 145 12.09 -3.50 1.54
C PHE A 145 12.96 -3.34 0.29
N CYS A 146 12.61 -4.05 -0.77
CA CYS A 146 13.30 -3.99 -2.06
C CYS A 146 12.34 -3.60 -3.18
N ASN A 147 12.59 -2.47 -3.83
CA ASN A 147 11.79 -2.00 -4.95
C ASN A 147 12.37 -2.47 -6.28
N LEU A 148 11.97 -3.64 -6.73
CA LEU A 148 12.42 -4.23 -7.99
C LEU A 148 11.83 -3.51 -9.21
N TYR A 149 10.64 -2.95 -9.08
CA TYR A 149 9.98 -2.21 -10.16
C TYR A 149 10.81 -0.98 -10.60
N SER A 150 11.28 -0.17 -9.65
CA SER A 150 12.09 1.02 -9.96
C SER A 150 13.47 0.69 -10.51
N GLN A 151 13.93 -0.54 -10.34
CA GLN A 151 15.23 -1.01 -10.81
C GLN A 151 15.16 -1.78 -12.13
N ASN A 152 13.95 -1.89 -12.73
CA ASN A 152 13.71 -2.67 -13.95
C ASN A 152 14.23 -4.12 -13.88
N ILE A 153 14.16 -4.72 -12.67
CA ILE A 153 14.57 -6.12 -12.45
C ILE A 153 13.30 -6.97 -12.42
N GLN A 154 13.14 -7.80 -13.44
CA GLN A 154 11.99 -8.73 -13.59
C GLN A 154 12.46 -10.17 -13.82
N ASP A 155 13.77 -10.44 -13.59
CA ASP A 155 14.38 -11.73 -13.78
C ASP A 155 14.10 -12.62 -12.56
N ASP A 156 13.33 -13.69 -12.74
CA ASP A 156 12.95 -14.64 -11.69
C ASP A 156 14.18 -15.25 -10.98
N ASP A 157 15.27 -15.47 -11.70
CA ASP A 157 16.52 -15.95 -11.11
C ASP A 157 17.12 -14.93 -10.15
N VAL A 158 17.06 -13.65 -10.47
CA VAL A 158 17.55 -12.57 -9.60
C VAL A 158 16.67 -12.45 -8.36
N ILE A 159 15.35 -12.50 -8.52
CA ILE A 159 14.39 -12.47 -7.40
C ILE A 159 14.66 -13.62 -6.43
N LYS A 160 14.85 -14.85 -6.94
CA LYS A 160 15.15 -16.03 -6.12
C LYS A 160 16.48 -15.91 -5.39
N LYS A 161 17.50 -15.33 -6.02
CA LYS A 161 18.81 -15.09 -5.40
C LYS A 161 18.73 -14.03 -4.31
N LEU A 162 17.92 -12.98 -4.52
CA LEU A 162 17.65 -11.95 -3.50
C LEU A 162 16.91 -12.53 -2.31
N ASP A 163 15.85 -13.31 -2.54
CA ASP A 163 15.11 -13.99 -1.48
C ASP A 163 16.05 -14.83 -0.61
N LYS A 164 16.87 -15.67 -1.24
CA LYS A 164 17.90 -16.46 -0.56
C LYS A 164 18.90 -15.60 0.21
N PHE A 165 19.43 -14.55 -0.43
CA PHE A 165 20.37 -13.62 0.20
C PHE A 165 19.79 -12.97 1.45
N PHE A 166 18.54 -12.47 1.42
CA PHE A 166 17.93 -11.82 2.56
C PHE A 166 17.65 -12.81 3.70
N ILE A 167 17.22 -14.05 3.40
CA ILE A 167 17.02 -15.11 4.39
C ILE A 167 18.35 -15.46 5.05
N GLU A 168 19.42 -15.66 4.31
CA GLU A 168 20.77 -15.99 4.81
C GLU A 168 21.36 -14.84 5.65
N ASN A 169 20.96 -13.59 5.38
CA ASN A 169 21.35 -12.40 6.16
C ASN A 169 20.36 -12.04 7.28
N ASN A 170 19.59 -13.03 7.76
CA ASN A 170 18.70 -12.92 8.92
C ASN A 170 17.53 -11.93 8.79
N ALA A 171 16.97 -11.78 7.59
CA ALA A 171 15.74 -11.01 7.43
C ALA A 171 14.62 -11.52 8.35
N ASN A 172 13.87 -10.60 8.97
CA ASN A 172 12.65 -10.90 9.71
C ASN A 172 11.44 -10.91 8.77
N SER A 173 11.35 -9.91 7.90
CA SER A 173 10.39 -9.84 6.81
C SER A 173 11.06 -9.34 5.55
N ILE A 174 10.49 -9.70 4.42
CA ILE A 174 10.95 -9.25 3.11
C ILE A 174 9.73 -8.74 2.36
N ASP A 175 9.80 -7.49 1.91
CA ASP A 175 8.81 -6.83 1.09
C ASP A 175 9.42 -6.51 -0.27
N PHE A 176 8.77 -6.94 -1.34
CA PHE A 176 9.12 -6.58 -2.70
C PHE A 176 8.02 -5.75 -3.34
N CYS A 177 8.42 -4.66 -4.01
CA CYS A 177 7.58 -3.98 -4.98
C CYS A 177 7.91 -4.50 -6.38
N ILE A 178 6.94 -5.13 -7.05
CA ILE A 178 7.12 -5.89 -8.29
C ILE A 178 6.15 -5.44 -9.38
N LEU A 179 6.40 -5.82 -10.64
CA LEU A 179 5.40 -5.73 -11.70
C LEU A 179 4.33 -6.83 -11.54
N PRO A 180 3.09 -6.60 -12.04
CA PRO A 180 2.00 -7.57 -11.91
C PRO A 180 2.31 -8.97 -12.46
N ASP A 181 3.06 -9.05 -13.55
CA ASP A 181 3.40 -10.33 -14.21
C ASP A 181 4.28 -11.25 -13.35
N SER A 182 4.94 -10.71 -12.31
CA SER A 182 5.78 -11.50 -11.40
C SER A 182 5.01 -12.06 -10.19
N LEU A 183 3.71 -11.76 -10.02
CA LEU A 183 2.97 -12.12 -8.82
C LEU A 183 2.91 -13.63 -8.59
N GLU A 184 2.53 -14.41 -9.61
CA GLU A 184 2.42 -15.86 -9.51
C GLU A 184 3.75 -16.51 -9.10
N TYR A 185 4.86 -16.00 -9.65
CA TYR A 185 6.20 -16.47 -9.28
C TYR A 185 6.51 -16.15 -7.81
N MET A 186 6.20 -14.93 -7.34
CA MET A 186 6.42 -14.54 -5.95
C MET A 186 5.57 -15.37 -4.98
N GLU A 187 4.33 -15.69 -5.34
CA GLU A 187 3.47 -16.57 -4.56
C GLU A 187 4.05 -17.98 -4.45
N SER A 188 4.68 -18.50 -5.52
CA SER A 188 5.40 -19.79 -5.49
C SER A 188 6.60 -19.80 -4.54
N LEU A 189 7.20 -18.64 -4.24
CA LEU A 189 8.25 -18.45 -3.24
C LEU A 189 7.71 -18.19 -1.82
N GLY A 190 6.38 -18.22 -1.62
CA GLY A 190 5.72 -18.04 -0.33
C GLY A 190 5.42 -16.59 0.06
N TYR A 191 5.52 -15.66 -0.89
CA TYR A 191 5.08 -14.28 -0.71
C TYR A 191 3.56 -14.18 -0.80
N LYS A 192 3.00 -13.15 -0.15
CA LYS A 192 1.58 -12.81 -0.22
C LYS A 192 1.42 -11.39 -0.73
N CYS A 193 0.43 -11.16 -1.58
CA CYS A 193 0.04 -9.81 -1.97
C CYS A 193 -0.40 -9.02 -0.73
N ASN A 194 0.26 -7.90 -0.48
CA ASN A 194 -0.02 -7.00 0.63
C ASN A 194 -0.84 -5.79 0.17
N SER A 195 -0.45 -5.19 -0.97
CA SER A 195 -1.17 -4.07 -1.60
C SER A 195 -0.96 -4.06 -3.10
N LYS A 196 -1.85 -3.34 -3.80
CA LYS A 196 -1.70 -3.04 -5.23
C LYS A 196 -1.80 -1.55 -5.48
N LEU A 197 -0.95 -1.03 -6.35
CA LEU A 197 -0.98 0.34 -6.84
C LEU A 197 -1.69 0.39 -8.19
N TYR A 198 -2.77 1.17 -8.27
CA TYR A 198 -3.59 1.34 -9.45
C TYR A 198 -3.37 2.70 -10.11
N ILE A 199 -3.58 2.76 -11.42
CA ILE A 199 -3.67 4.00 -12.19
C ILE A 199 -5.14 4.30 -12.41
N ILE A 200 -5.59 5.46 -11.95
CA ILE A 200 -6.93 5.99 -12.17
C ILE A 200 -6.81 7.09 -13.23
N ASP A 201 -7.41 6.87 -14.39
CA ASP A 201 -7.42 7.78 -15.54
C ASP A 201 -8.69 8.64 -15.55
#